data_aa9473ae72eecb97c08742875590a353
#
_entry.id   aa9473ae72eecb97c08742875590a353
#
_cell.length_a   1.000
_cell.length_b   1.000
_cell.length_c   1.000
_cell.angle_alpha   90.00
_cell.angle_beta   90.00
_cell.angle_gamma   90.00
#
_symmetry.space_group_name_H-M   'P 1'
#
loop_
_entity.id
_entity.type
_entity.pdbx_description
1 polymer ?
#
loop_
_entity_poly.entity_id
_entity_poly.type
_entity_poly.pdbx_seq_one_letter_code
_entity_poly.pdbx_strand_id
1 'polypeptide(L)'
;LSRARAAGGAFNYGSTGPGSMPHIATVALARSAGVAMTHIPFRGNAEAIVSLMRGDTSIFADQPGTLRANNLHPVAIFAESRVAEFPQTPTLREQGHDLVYSIWSGIYAPAGVAPEFIARVDAACAEALRVPAVVEGFSRLATPIVYRNAAEFAAFNRAELEKFRGVIAAAGIRPGD
;
A
#
# COMPACT_ATOMS: atom_id res chain seq x y z
N LEU A 1 6.19 9.23 15.20
CA LEU A 1 6.93 10.33 14.57
C LEU A 1 7.87 11.07 15.53
N SER A 2 7.53 11.23 16.82
CA SER A 2 8.41 11.87 17.82
C SER A 2 9.79 11.20 17.95
N ARG A 3 9.81 9.86 17.96
CA ARG A 3 11.07 9.08 17.94
C ARG A 3 11.90 9.34 16.67
N ALA A 4 11.25 9.44 15.51
CA ALA A 4 11.94 9.74 14.25
C ALA A 4 12.56 11.14 14.26
N ARG A 5 11.87 12.15 14.82
CA ARG A 5 12.42 13.50 14.99
C ARG A 5 13.63 13.50 15.91
N ALA A 6 13.55 12.79 17.04
CA ALA A 6 14.65 12.72 17.99
C ALA A 6 15.87 11.99 17.45
N ALA A 7 15.71 11.04 16.54
CA ALA A 7 16.77 10.23 15.99
C ALA A 7 17.60 10.92 14.88
N GLY A 8 17.14 12.08 14.37
CA GLY A 8 17.93 12.89 13.43
C GLY A 8 18.40 12.17 12.16
N GLY A 9 17.59 11.26 11.61
CA GLY A 9 17.94 10.44 10.44
C GLY A 9 18.43 9.03 10.77
N ALA A 10 18.77 8.72 12.01
CA ALA A 10 19.10 7.37 12.45
C ALA A 10 17.84 6.47 12.61
N PHE A 11 16.63 7.04 12.43
CA PHE A 11 15.38 6.27 12.40
C PHE A 11 15.22 5.61 11.04
N ASN A 12 15.30 4.29 11.00
CA ASN A 12 15.25 3.53 9.76
C ASN A 12 13.85 2.92 9.50
N TYR A 13 13.58 2.65 8.23
CA TYR A 13 12.37 1.96 7.81
C TYR A 13 12.66 0.89 6.76
N GLY A 14 11.91 -0.21 6.84
CA GLY A 14 11.98 -1.29 5.88
C GLY A 14 11.09 -1.06 4.66
N SER A 15 11.44 -1.65 3.53
CA SER A 15 10.57 -1.82 2.37
C SER A 15 10.89 -3.10 1.61
N THR A 16 10.03 -3.48 0.66
CA THR A 16 10.26 -4.59 -0.26
C THR A 16 11.03 -4.18 -1.52
N GLY A 17 11.88 -3.16 -1.38
CA GLY A 17 12.74 -2.63 -2.42
C GLY A 17 12.38 -1.21 -2.86
N PRO A 18 13.31 -0.53 -3.56
CA PRO A 18 13.10 0.80 -4.10
C PRO A 18 11.88 0.88 -5.01
N GLY A 19 11.07 1.94 -4.85
CA GLY A 19 9.85 2.13 -5.63
C GLY A 19 8.67 1.23 -5.26
N SER A 20 8.83 0.31 -4.30
CA SER A 20 7.71 -0.49 -3.79
C SER A 20 6.70 0.38 -3.02
N MET A 21 5.45 -0.12 -2.86
CA MET A 21 4.42 0.60 -2.11
C MET A 21 4.85 0.92 -0.67
N PRO A 22 5.44 0.00 0.12
CA PRO A 22 6.00 0.32 1.43
C PRO A 22 7.03 1.46 1.41
N HIS A 23 7.89 1.50 0.38
CA HIS A 23 8.86 2.59 0.22
C HIS A 23 8.16 3.92 -0.05
N ILE A 24 7.32 3.99 -1.08
CA ILE A 24 6.62 5.22 -1.50
C ILE A 24 5.75 5.77 -0.36
N ALA A 25 4.97 4.91 0.30
CA ALA A 25 4.09 5.32 1.40
C ALA A 25 4.88 5.87 2.60
N THR A 26 5.99 5.21 2.97
CA THR A 26 6.82 5.67 4.10
C THR A 26 7.56 6.96 3.78
N VAL A 27 8.06 7.12 2.56
CA VAL A 27 8.67 8.40 2.11
C VAL A 27 7.65 9.53 2.13
N ALA A 28 6.41 9.28 1.66
CA ALA A 28 5.34 10.28 1.73
C ALA A 28 5.03 10.69 3.17
N LEU A 29 5.00 9.71 4.10
CA LEU A 29 4.82 9.98 5.53
C LEU A 29 5.98 10.80 6.11
N ALA A 30 7.22 10.41 5.84
CA ALA A 30 8.40 11.12 6.31
C ALA A 30 8.39 12.59 5.88
N ARG A 31 8.06 12.84 4.60
CA ARG A 31 7.93 14.21 4.04
C ARG A 31 6.78 14.99 4.69
N SER A 32 5.59 14.40 4.77
CA SER A 32 4.43 15.05 5.41
C SER A 32 4.68 15.41 6.87
N ALA A 33 5.47 14.60 7.57
CA ALA A 33 5.82 14.82 8.97
C ALA A 33 7.08 15.70 9.16
N GLY A 34 7.80 16.05 8.11
CA GLY A 34 9.06 16.80 8.17
C GLY A 34 10.15 16.05 8.95
N VAL A 35 10.25 14.72 8.78
CA VAL A 35 11.24 13.88 9.47
C VAL A 35 12.17 13.18 8.48
N ALA A 36 13.44 13.06 8.83
CA ALA A 36 14.39 12.24 8.09
C ALA A 36 14.30 10.79 8.56
N MET A 37 14.31 9.86 7.61
CA MET A 37 14.34 8.41 7.86
C MET A 37 15.29 7.74 6.87
N THR A 38 16.01 6.71 7.30
CA THR A 38 16.92 5.94 6.46
C THR A 38 16.21 4.71 5.89
N HIS A 39 16.26 4.54 4.57
CA HIS A 39 15.67 3.42 3.87
C HIS A 39 16.53 2.16 3.94
N ILE A 40 15.94 1.05 4.33
CA ILE A 40 16.55 -0.30 4.32
C ILE A 40 15.71 -1.20 3.38
N PRO A 41 16.19 -1.46 2.16
CA PRO A 41 15.47 -2.32 1.22
C PRO A 41 15.70 -3.81 1.55
N PHE A 42 14.64 -4.60 1.43
CA PHE A 42 14.63 -6.06 1.54
C PHE A 42 14.11 -6.69 0.25
N ARG A 43 14.43 -7.97 0.01
CA ARG A 43 13.96 -8.71 -1.16
C ARG A 43 12.47 -9.09 -1.08
N GLY A 44 11.86 -9.02 0.09
CA GLY A 44 10.46 -9.34 0.30
C GLY A 44 9.98 -9.09 1.73
N ASN A 45 8.67 -9.28 1.94
CA ASN A 45 8.01 -9.02 3.23
C ASN A 45 8.61 -9.84 4.38
N ALA A 46 8.95 -11.12 4.15
CA ALA A 46 9.44 -11.99 5.21
C ALA A 46 10.74 -11.46 5.86
N GLU A 47 11.69 -11.01 5.04
CA GLU A 47 12.95 -10.44 5.53
C GLU A 47 12.71 -9.11 6.27
N ALA A 48 11.84 -8.26 5.73
CA ALA A 48 11.49 -6.96 6.34
C ALA A 48 10.80 -7.16 7.71
N ILE A 49 9.91 -8.14 7.83
CA ILE A 49 9.23 -8.48 9.09
C ILE A 49 10.22 -9.00 10.13
N VAL A 50 11.13 -9.90 9.74
CA VAL A 50 12.17 -10.41 10.66
C VAL A 50 13.03 -9.25 11.16
N SER A 51 13.44 -8.34 10.29
CA SER A 51 14.21 -7.14 10.65
C SER A 51 13.45 -6.23 11.62
N LEU A 52 12.14 -6.02 11.37
CA LEU A 52 11.27 -5.25 12.26
C LEU A 52 11.15 -5.90 13.65
N MET A 53 10.93 -7.23 13.69
CA MET A 53 10.79 -7.97 14.95
C MET A 53 12.08 -8.01 15.77
N ARG A 54 13.25 -7.95 15.13
CA ARG A 54 14.55 -7.85 15.79
C ARG A 54 14.87 -6.42 16.26
N GLY A 55 14.12 -5.43 15.76
CA GLY A 55 14.40 -4.02 16.01
C GLY A 55 15.51 -3.42 15.13
N ASP A 56 15.97 -4.17 14.12
CA ASP A 56 16.95 -3.69 13.14
C ASP A 56 16.35 -2.58 12.25
N THR A 57 15.03 -2.68 11.96
CA THR A 57 14.25 -1.58 11.39
C THR A 57 13.19 -1.09 12.39
N SER A 58 12.89 0.21 12.33
CA SER A 58 12.01 0.87 13.30
C SER A 58 10.55 0.84 12.89
N ILE A 59 10.26 0.89 11.59
CA ILE A 59 8.92 0.79 11.00
C ILE A 59 8.97 0.06 9.66
N PHE A 60 7.83 -0.54 9.31
CA PHE A 60 7.57 -1.16 8.01
C PHE A 60 6.08 -1.00 7.68
N ALA A 61 5.75 -0.59 6.47
CA ALA A 61 4.38 -0.50 5.99
C ALA A 61 3.99 -1.79 5.26
N ASP A 62 2.88 -2.42 5.66
CA ASP A 62 2.41 -3.65 5.02
C ASP A 62 0.87 -3.78 5.12
N GLN A 63 0.33 -4.85 4.55
CA GLN A 63 -1.10 -5.13 4.53
C GLN A 63 -1.60 -5.69 5.87
N PRO A 64 -2.88 -5.47 6.22
CA PRO A 64 -3.50 -6.00 7.45
C PRO A 64 -3.34 -7.51 7.62
N GLY A 65 -3.48 -8.29 6.54
CA GLY A 65 -3.29 -9.74 6.57
C GLY A 65 -1.91 -10.18 7.03
N THR A 66 -0.86 -9.50 6.56
CA THR A 66 0.52 -9.75 6.98
C THR A 66 0.74 -9.44 8.45
N LEU A 67 0.19 -8.34 8.93
CA LEU A 67 0.29 -7.95 10.34
C LEU A 67 -0.38 -8.99 11.24
N ARG A 68 -1.58 -9.44 10.90
CA ARG A 68 -2.29 -10.49 11.65
C ARG A 68 -1.52 -11.79 11.69
N ALA A 69 -1.01 -12.25 10.54
CA ALA A 69 -0.26 -13.50 10.44
C ALA A 69 1.01 -13.51 11.30
N ASN A 70 1.59 -12.34 11.59
CA ASN A 70 2.80 -12.18 12.38
C ASN A 70 2.56 -11.57 13.78
N ASN A 71 1.30 -11.47 14.21
CA ASN A 71 0.90 -10.85 15.49
C ASN A 71 1.47 -9.45 15.69
N LEU A 72 1.52 -8.66 14.62
CA LEU A 72 1.99 -7.27 14.62
C LEU A 72 0.81 -6.30 14.78
N HIS A 73 1.05 -5.17 15.46
CA HIS A 73 0.04 -4.14 15.68
C HIS A 73 0.39 -2.87 14.91
N PRO A 74 -0.50 -2.38 14.03
CA PRO A 74 -0.26 -1.14 13.31
C PRO A 74 -0.38 0.08 14.24
N VAL A 75 0.45 1.09 14.00
CA VAL A 75 0.40 2.37 14.73
C VAL A 75 -0.38 3.43 13.97
N ALA A 76 -0.60 3.22 12.67
CA ALA A 76 -1.41 4.08 11.80
C ALA A 76 -1.82 3.33 10.53
N ILE A 77 -2.91 3.77 9.90
CA ILE A 77 -3.46 3.20 8.66
C ILE A 77 -3.40 4.23 7.53
N PHE A 78 -2.91 3.84 6.36
CA PHE A 78 -2.89 4.65 5.13
C PHE A 78 -4.22 4.58 4.36
N ALA A 79 -5.36 4.70 5.03
CA ALA A 79 -6.68 4.62 4.43
C ALA A 79 -7.53 5.84 4.77
N GLU A 80 -8.64 6.01 4.05
CA GLU A 80 -9.61 7.08 4.31
C GLU A 80 -10.34 6.91 5.64
N SER A 81 -10.58 5.64 6.01
CA SER A 81 -11.23 5.24 7.26
C SER A 81 -10.48 4.08 7.90
N ARG A 82 -10.74 3.84 9.18
CA ARG A 82 -10.16 2.71 9.90
C ARG A 82 -10.58 1.38 9.28
N VAL A 83 -9.71 0.40 9.29
CA VAL A 83 -9.98 -0.94 8.76
C VAL A 83 -10.58 -1.83 9.82
N ALA A 84 -11.46 -2.75 9.40
CA ALA A 84 -12.19 -3.63 10.31
C ALA A 84 -11.27 -4.55 11.12
N GLU A 85 -10.14 -4.92 10.57
CA GLU A 85 -9.12 -5.77 11.21
C GLU A 85 -8.42 -5.08 12.39
N PHE A 86 -8.35 -3.74 12.38
CA PHE A 86 -7.68 -2.92 13.38
C PHE A 86 -8.53 -1.68 13.74
N PRO A 87 -9.73 -1.85 14.30
CA PRO A 87 -10.69 -0.76 14.50
C PRO A 87 -10.21 0.31 15.49
N GLN A 88 -9.26 -0.05 16.35
CA GLN A 88 -8.68 0.90 17.32
C GLN A 88 -7.49 1.70 16.75
N THR A 89 -6.94 1.29 15.60
CA THR A 89 -5.81 1.99 15.00
C THR A 89 -6.30 3.18 14.18
N PRO A 90 -5.82 4.41 14.48
CA PRO A 90 -6.23 5.59 13.73
C PRO A 90 -5.64 5.59 12.33
N THR A 91 -6.32 6.27 11.41
CA THR A 91 -5.74 6.58 10.10
C THR A 91 -4.71 7.70 10.21
N LEU A 92 -3.86 7.84 9.19
CA LEU A 92 -2.95 8.98 9.12
C LEU A 92 -3.70 10.31 8.96
N ARG A 93 -4.88 10.31 8.32
CA ARG A 93 -5.77 11.48 8.24
C ARG A 93 -6.23 11.94 9.62
N GLU A 94 -6.65 11.01 10.49
CA GLU A 94 -7.02 11.31 11.88
C GLU A 94 -5.84 11.87 12.68
N GLN A 95 -4.60 11.61 12.25
CA GLN A 95 -3.36 12.11 12.86
C GLN A 95 -2.81 13.38 12.17
N GLY A 96 -3.56 14.00 11.25
CA GLY A 96 -3.20 15.24 10.57
C GLY A 96 -2.34 15.07 9.31
N HIS A 97 -2.20 13.86 8.80
CA HIS A 97 -1.48 13.57 7.55
C HIS A 97 -2.45 13.07 6.49
N ASP A 98 -2.74 13.86 5.45
CA ASP A 98 -3.63 13.46 4.35
C ASP A 98 -2.93 12.50 3.40
N LEU A 99 -2.71 11.28 3.87
CA LEU A 99 -2.01 10.23 3.16
C LEU A 99 -2.88 8.97 3.07
N VAL A 100 -3.34 8.67 1.86
CA VAL A 100 -4.09 7.46 1.54
C VAL A 100 -3.32 6.68 0.48
N TYR A 101 -2.84 5.52 0.85
CA TYR A 101 -2.14 4.59 -0.04
C TYR A 101 -2.70 3.19 0.12
N SER A 102 -2.99 2.54 -0.98
CA SER A 102 -3.50 1.17 -1.00
C SER A 102 -2.72 0.31 -1.99
N ILE A 103 -2.60 -0.96 -1.66
CA ILE A 103 -2.18 -1.97 -2.63
C ILE A 103 -3.45 -2.44 -3.33
N TRP A 104 -3.43 -2.43 -4.65
CA TRP A 104 -4.54 -2.85 -5.48
C TRP A 104 -4.06 -3.75 -6.61
N SER A 105 -4.96 -4.54 -7.15
CA SER A 105 -4.71 -5.41 -8.30
C SER A 105 -5.70 -5.10 -9.42
N GLY A 106 -5.27 -5.24 -10.66
CA GLY A 106 -6.09 -5.04 -11.83
C GLY A 106 -5.73 -5.99 -12.96
N ILE A 107 -6.71 -6.26 -13.83
CA ILE A 107 -6.51 -7.02 -15.06
C ILE A 107 -6.30 -6.03 -16.20
N TYR A 108 -5.25 -6.25 -16.98
CA TYR A 108 -4.89 -5.43 -18.13
C TYR A 108 -4.94 -6.26 -19.40
N ALA A 109 -5.29 -5.61 -20.50
CA ALA A 109 -5.22 -6.18 -21.83
C ALA A 109 -4.21 -5.41 -22.69
N PRO A 110 -3.60 -6.03 -23.71
CA PRO A 110 -2.79 -5.32 -24.70
C PRO A 110 -3.58 -4.21 -25.41
N ALA A 111 -2.85 -3.20 -25.89
CA ALA A 111 -3.46 -2.17 -26.73
C ALA A 111 -4.07 -2.78 -28.01
N GLY A 112 -5.24 -2.28 -28.43
CA GLY A 112 -5.92 -2.75 -29.65
C GLY A 112 -6.83 -3.96 -29.48
N VAL A 113 -7.00 -4.46 -28.26
CA VAL A 113 -8.01 -5.51 -27.98
C VAL A 113 -9.40 -4.94 -28.23
N ALA A 114 -10.26 -5.74 -28.89
CA ALA A 114 -11.62 -5.34 -29.25
C ALA A 114 -12.45 -4.93 -28.00
N PRO A 115 -13.22 -3.82 -28.05
CA PRO A 115 -14.03 -3.35 -26.94
C PRO A 115 -15.00 -4.39 -26.38
N GLU A 116 -15.57 -5.22 -27.26
CA GLU A 116 -16.49 -6.30 -26.89
C GLU A 116 -15.80 -7.37 -26.02
N PHE A 117 -14.52 -7.63 -26.26
CA PHE A 117 -13.75 -8.57 -25.42
C PHE A 117 -13.51 -7.96 -24.04
N ILE A 118 -13.15 -6.66 -23.98
CA ILE A 118 -12.98 -5.95 -22.70
C ILE A 118 -14.29 -5.99 -21.90
N ALA A 119 -15.44 -5.68 -22.53
CA ALA A 119 -16.74 -5.69 -21.87
C ALA A 119 -17.11 -7.10 -21.33
N ARG A 120 -16.76 -8.16 -22.06
CA ARG A 120 -16.99 -9.55 -21.60
C ARG A 120 -16.15 -9.91 -20.40
N VAL A 121 -14.85 -9.54 -20.41
CA VAL A 121 -13.96 -9.78 -19.26
C VAL A 121 -14.42 -8.98 -18.05
N ASP A 122 -14.79 -7.74 -18.24
CA ASP A 122 -15.30 -6.85 -17.19
C ASP A 122 -16.57 -7.43 -16.52
N ALA A 123 -17.56 -7.85 -17.32
CA ALA A 123 -18.76 -8.50 -16.83
C ALA A 123 -18.45 -9.80 -16.05
N ALA A 124 -17.56 -10.64 -16.60
CA ALA A 124 -17.14 -11.87 -15.92
C ALA A 124 -16.44 -11.60 -14.57
N CYS A 125 -15.62 -10.57 -14.49
CA CYS A 125 -14.99 -10.15 -13.23
C CYS A 125 -16.03 -9.65 -12.22
N ALA A 126 -17.02 -8.83 -12.67
CA ALA A 126 -18.09 -8.35 -11.81
C ALA A 126 -18.95 -9.50 -11.25
N GLU A 127 -19.22 -10.53 -12.05
CA GLU A 127 -19.92 -11.75 -11.61
C GLU A 127 -19.06 -12.57 -10.63
N ALA A 128 -17.82 -12.85 -10.99
CA ALA A 128 -16.92 -13.64 -10.17
C ALA A 128 -16.73 -13.06 -8.76
N LEU A 129 -16.60 -11.73 -8.64
CA LEU A 129 -16.45 -11.03 -7.36
C LEU A 129 -17.73 -11.04 -6.48
N ARG A 130 -18.85 -11.56 -6.98
CA ARG A 130 -20.10 -11.78 -6.21
C ARG A 130 -20.27 -13.22 -5.75
N VAL A 131 -19.46 -14.15 -6.27
CA VAL A 131 -19.54 -15.56 -5.90
C VAL A 131 -19.14 -15.72 -4.42
N PRO A 132 -19.98 -16.37 -3.57
CA PRO A 132 -19.72 -16.46 -2.13
C PRO A 132 -18.34 -17.03 -1.78
N ALA A 133 -17.89 -18.06 -2.47
CA ALA A 133 -16.57 -18.64 -2.23
C ALA A 133 -15.40 -17.67 -2.54
N VAL A 134 -15.57 -16.81 -3.54
CA VAL A 134 -14.60 -15.75 -3.88
C VAL A 134 -14.61 -14.68 -2.80
N VAL A 135 -15.78 -14.20 -2.41
CA VAL A 135 -15.93 -13.18 -1.34
C VAL A 135 -15.31 -13.68 -0.04
N GLU A 136 -15.59 -14.92 0.33
CA GLU A 136 -14.99 -15.55 1.52
C GLU A 136 -13.47 -15.68 1.42
N GLY A 137 -12.95 -16.04 0.23
CA GLY A 137 -11.52 -16.10 -0.03
C GLY A 137 -10.82 -14.77 0.22
N PHE A 138 -11.35 -13.67 -0.33
CA PHE A 138 -10.83 -12.32 -0.12
C PHE A 138 -10.94 -11.88 1.34
N SER A 139 -12.05 -12.21 2.01
CA SER A 139 -12.26 -11.91 3.44
C SER A 139 -11.22 -12.61 4.32
N ARG A 140 -10.91 -13.89 4.06
CA ARG A 140 -9.85 -14.62 4.80
C ARG A 140 -8.47 -13.97 4.66
N LEU A 141 -8.20 -13.34 3.51
CA LEU A 141 -6.97 -12.62 3.24
C LEU A 141 -6.96 -11.19 3.78
N ALA A 142 -8.05 -10.76 4.45
CA ALA A 142 -8.25 -9.36 4.87
C ALA A 142 -8.07 -8.36 3.70
N THR A 143 -8.54 -8.75 2.52
CA THR A 143 -8.45 -7.95 1.29
C THR A 143 -9.86 -7.55 0.86
N PRO A 144 -10.27 -6.28 1.03
CA PRO A 144 -11.60 -5.83 0.64
C PRO A 144 -11.75 -5.85 -0.88
N ILE A 145 -12.92 -6.32 -1.34
CA ILE A 145 -13.29 -6.25 -2.75
C ILE A 145 -13.77 -4.83 -3.07
N VAL A 146 -13.06 -4.15 -3.96
CA VAL A 146 -13.44 -2.84 -4.50
C VAL A 146 -13.47 -2.94 -6.01
N TYR A 147 -14.61 -3.43 -6.54
CA TYR A 147 -14.79 -3.54 -7.98
C TYR A 147 -14.87 -2.15 -8.64
N ARG A 148 -14.15 -2.02 -9.74
CA ARG A 148 -14.25 -0.91 -10.69
C ARG A 148 -14.38 -1.47 -12.09
N ASN A 149 -15.36 -1.02 -12.87
CA ASN A 149 -15.45 -1.38 -14.28
C ASN A 149 -14.25 -0.84 -15.08
N ALA A 150 -14.09 -1.25 -16.32
CA ALA A 150 -12.94 -0.92 -17.14
C ALA A 150 -12.69 0.60 -17.25
N ALA A 151 -13.74 1.42 -17.39
CA ALA A 151 -13.60 2.87 -17.49
C ALA A 151 -13.19 3.51 -16.15
N GLU A 152 -13.83 3.09 -15.06
CA GLU A 152 -13.54 3.53 -13.70
C GLU A 152 -12.11 3.11 -13.28
N PHE A 153 -11.71 1.88 -13.61
CA PHE A 153 -10.37 1.41 -13.32
C PHE A 153 -9.31 2.16 -14.12
N ALA A 154 -9.57 2.47 -15.38
CA ALA A 154 -8.66 3.29 -16.19
C ALA A 154 -8.51 4.73 -15.64
N ALA A 155 -9.58 5.33 -15.14
CA ALA A 155 -9.54 6.64 -14.49
C ALA A 155 -8.75 6.58 -13.17
N PHE A 156 -9.04 5.60 -12.33
CA PHE A 156 -8.34 5.34 -11.08
C PHE A 156 -6.83 5.14 -11.32
N ASN A 157 -6.46 4.29 -12.28
CA ASN A 157 -5.06 4.01 -12.60
C ASN A 157 -4.30 5.27 -13.04
N ARG A 158 -4.92 6.14 -13.85
CA ARG A 158 -4.31 7.44 -14.22
C ARG A 158 -4.07 8.33 -12.99
N ALA A 159 -5.05 8.41 -12.11
CA ALA A 159 -4.93 9.22 -10.88
C ALA A 159 -3.82 8.69 -9.95
N GLU A 160 -3.75 7.36 -9.75
CA GLU A 160 -2.69 6.74 -8.97
C GLU A 160 -1.30 6.96 -9.59
N LEU A 161 -1.20 6.86 -10.93
CA LEU A 161 0.06 7.11 -11.63
C LEU A 161 0.57 8.54 -11.39
N GLU A 162 -0.30 9.55 -11.48
CA GLU A 162 0.09 10.94 -11.23
C GLU A 162 0.47 11.17 -9.75
N LYS A 163 -0.28 10.57 -8.82
CA LYS A 163 0.06 10.62 -7.40
C LYS A 163 1.44 10.03 -7.12
N PHE A 164 1.74 8.85 -7.66
CA PHE A 164 3.03 8.20 -7.46
C PHE A 164 4.18 8.94 -8.15
N ARG A 165 3.98 9.47 -9.36
CA ARG A 165 4.97 10.32 -10.04
C ARG A 165 5.38 11.50 -9.16
N GLY A 166 4.43 12.17 -8.53
CA GLY A 166 4.70 13.28 -7.62
C GLY A 166 5.57 12.88 -6.44
N VAL A 167 5.27 11.77 -5.80
CA VAL A 167 6.06 11.27 -4.65
C VAL A 167 7.44 10.80 -5.08
N ILE A 168 7.53 10.02 -6.16
CA ILE A 168 8.79 9.48 -6.70
C ILE A 168 9.74 10.61 -7.08
N ALA A 169 9.25 11.60 -7.85
CA ALA A 169 10.05 12.77 -8.25
C ALA A 169 10.53 13.57 -7.03
N ALA A 170 9.61 13.84 -6.10
CA ALA A 170 9.91 14.61 -4.90
C ALA A 170 10.86 13.89 -3.92
N ALA A 171 10.90 12.56 -3.96
CA ALA A 171 11.80 11.72 -3.16
C ALA A 171 13.14 11.42 -3.82
N GLY A 172 13.28 11.75 -5.12
CA GLY A 172 14.48 11.42 -5.90
C GLY A 172 14.68 9.92 -6.14
N ILE A 173 13.60 9.14 -6.03
CA ILE A 173 13.63 7.68 -6.26
C ILE A 173 13.88 7.44 -7.75
N ARG A 174 14.92 6.67 -8.08
CA ARG A 174 15.27 6.32 -9.47
C ARG A 174 15.01 4.84 -9.73
N PRO A 175 14.69 4.46 -10.98
CA PRO A 175 14.67 3.05 -11.36
C PRO A 175 16.06 2.43 -11.13
N GLY A 176 16.12 1.35 -10.35
CA GLY A 176 17.36 0.63 -10.07
C GLY A 176 18.12 1.05 -8.80
N ASP A 177 17.56 1.99 -8.02
CA ASP A 177 18.13 2.33 -6.69
C ASP A 177 18.02 1.15 -5.70
#